data_a2c0db3e9b44f4c9652919baa6f52e55
#
_entry.id   a2c0db3e9b44f4c9652919baa6f52e55
#
_cell.length_a   1.000
_cell.length_b   1.000
_cell.length_c   1.000
_cell.angle_alpha   90.00
_cell.angle_beta   90.00
_cell.angle_gamma   90.00
#
_symmetry.space_group_name_H-M   'P 1'
#
loop_
_entity.id
_entity.type
_entity.pdbx_description
1 polymer ?
#
loop_
_entity_poly.entity_id
_entity_poly.type
_entity_poly.pdbx_seq_one_letter_code
_entity_poly.pdbx_strand_id
1 'polypeptide(L)'
;MITITTKSPDLSIPFSDVLNVDTIQDLKDGLGLMGMRFTGKPTKAHIVKTFDEYVKENPADVLRCLRPEELILMDNILKQGRGGHVTVKGIGLFNQLQKMNLVVSYEDKNANTTDIYLIDELYAVFAPHIDNVISNPIDYSTEKSMKTPLDSVLFEVSSKCQTNGRKATNFGECPLKS
;
A
#
# COMPACT_ATOMS: atom_id res chain seq x y z
N MET A 1 14.69 0.64 3.00
CA MET A 1 15.09 -0.27 1.90
C MET A 1 16.39 -0.95 2.28
N ILE A 2 16.36 -2.26 2.56
CA ILE A 2 17.57 -3.03 2.86
C ILE A 2 18.03 -3.65 1.55
N THR A 3 19.15 -3.18 1.00
CA THR A 3 19.85 -3.86 -0.08
C THR A 3 20.97 -4.69 0.54
N ILE A 4 20.81 -6.00 0.55
CA ILE A 4 21.83 -6.91 1.09
C ILE A 4 22.77 -7.32 -0.05
N THR A 5 24.05 -7.01 0.09
CA THR A 5 25.09 -7.25 -0.93
C THR A 5 25.82 -8.59 -0.82
N THR A 6 25.33 -9.56 -0.06
CA THR A 6 25.97 -10.86 0.17
C THR A 6 25.02 -12.05 0.04
N LYS A 7 25.56 -13.11 -0.43
CA LYS A 7 25.22 -14.53 -0.72
C LYS A 7 23.85 -15.05 -0.27
N SER A 8 22.84 -14.72 -0.20
CA SER A 8 21.49 -15.12 0.24
C SER A 8 21.02 -14.26 1.41
N PRO A 9 19.91 -13.57 1.25
CA PRO A 9 19.38 -12.78 2.35
C PRO A 9 18.98 -13.71 3.50
N ASP A 10 19.19 -13.24 4.74
CA ASP A 10 18.59 -13.88 5.90
C ASP A 10 17.10 -13.54 5.91
N LEU A 11 16.27 -14.52 5.59
CA LEU A 11 14.81 -14.36 5.51
C LEU A 11 14.11 -14.69 6.83
N SER A 12 14.86 -15.12 7.86
CA SER A 12 14.33 -15.45 9.18
C SER A 12 14.15 -14.25 10.11
N ILE A 13 14.56 -13.05 9.64
CA ILE A 13 14.40 -11.81 10.41
C ILE A 13 12.92 -11.48 10.65
N PRO A 14 12.56 -11.04 11.87
CA PRO A 14 11.20 -10.56 12.16
C PRO A 14 10.79 -9.37 11.28
N PHE A 15 9.53 -9.31 10.90
CA PHE A 15 9.04 -8.20 10.09
C PHE A 15 9.21 -6.85 10.79
N SER A 16 9.01 -6.80 12.10
CA SER A 16 9.27 -5.60 12.91
C SER A 16 10.70 -5.08 12.79
N ASP A 17 11.71 -5.96 12.61
CA ASP A 17 13.09 -5.55 12.45
C ASP A 17 13.35 -4.96 11.06
N VAL A 18 12.69 -5.49 10.03
CA VAL A 18 12.69 -4.89 8.69
C VAL A 18 12.12 -3.47 8.75
N LEU A 19 10.98 -3.27 9.41
CA LEU A 19 10.36 -1.97 9.57
C LEU A 19 11.23 -0.98 10.39
N ASN A 20 12.00 -1.47 11.34
CA ASN A 20 12.86 -0.64 12.17
C ASN A 20 14.03 0.03 11.41
N VAL A 21 14.34 -0.42 10.21
CA VAL A 21 15.38 0.21 9.37
C VAL A 21 14.87 1.50 8.73
N ASP A 22 13.58 1.58 8.44
CA ASP A 22 12.97 2.69 7.73
C ASP A 22 12.84 3.97 8.57
N THR A 23 12.68 5.07 7.88
CA THR A 23 12.33 6.35 8.52
C THR A 23 10.86 6.38 8.92
N ILE A 24 10.51 7.27 9.86
CA ILE A 24 9.10 7.49 10.25
C ILE A 24 8.25 7.87 9.04
N GLN A 25 8.81 8.62 8.08
CA GLN A 25 8.08 9.05 6.90
C GLN A 25 7.81 7.88 5.96
N ASP A 26 8.81 7.03 5.69
CA ASP A 26 8.65 5.85 4.83
C ASP A 26 7.60 4.90 5.40
N LEU A 27 7.63 4.66 6.73
CA LEU A 27 6.63 3.84 7.41
C LEU A 27 5.21 4.41 7.28
N LYS A 28 5.05 5.74 7.41
CA LYS A 28 3.76 6.42 7.24
C LYS A 28 3.27 6.33 5.80
N ASP A 29 4.17 6.45 4.84
CA ASP A 29 3.84 6.36 3.41
C ASP A 29 3.40 4.93 3.06
N GLY A 30 4.08 3.91 3.59
CA GLY A 30 3.69 2.51 3.46
C GLY A 30 2.30 2.22 4.03
N LEU A 31 2.05 2.65 5.26
CA LEU A 31 0.72 2.54 5.90
C LEU A 31 -0.35 3.34 5.16
N GLY A 32 0.02 4.50 4.58
CA GLY A 32 -0.86 5.30 3.75
C GLY A 32 -1.36 4.57 2.51
N LEU A 33 -0.53 3.70 1.91
CA LEU A 33 -0.94 2.85 0.79
C LEU A 33 -2.00 1.82 1.19
N MET A 34 -2.02 1.43 2.47
CA MET A 34 -3.02 0.54 3.07
C MET A 34 -4.23 1.31 3.65
N GLY A 35 -4.35 2.61 3.36
CA GLY A 35 -5.45 3.45 3.83
C GLY A 35 -5.34 3.93 5.28
N MET A 36 -4.25 3.64 5.97
CA MET A 36 -4.04 4.04 7.36
C MET A 36 -3.42 5.42 7.47
N ARG A 37 -3.89 6.21 8.43
CA ARG A 37 -3.35 7.54 8.71
C ARG A 37 -3.19 7.74 10.21
N PHE A 38 -2.06 8.32 10.60
CA PHE A 38 -1.83 8.71 11.98
C PHE A 38 -2.24 10.15 12.22
N THR A 39 -2.92 10.38 13.32
CA THR A 39 -3.15 11.73 13.85
C THR A 39 -2.06 12.08 14.86
N GLY A 40 -1.58 13.31 14.82
CA GLY A 40 -0.55 13.78 15.76
C GLY A 40 0.88 13.36 15.39
N LYS A 41 1.73 13.22 16.42
CA LYS A 41 3.15 12.87 16.29
C LYS A 41 3.43 11.51 16.95
N PRO A 42 3.10 10.38 16.33
CA PRO A 42 3.40 9.07 16.90
C PRO A 42 4.90 8.81 16.97
N THR A 43 5.33 8.03 17.96
CA THR A 43 6.71 7.55 18.04
C THR A 43 6.97 6.49 16.99
N LYS A 44 8.23 6.32 16.57
CA LYS A 44 8.62 5.27 15.62
C LYS A 44 8.19 3.88 16.10
N ALA A 45 8.44 3.57 17.36
CA ALA A 45 8.06 2.28 17.94
C ALA A 45 6.55 2.01 17.85
N HIS A 46 5.72 3.03 18.05
CA HIS A 46 4.27 2.89 17.90
C HIS A 46 3.87 2.62 16.44
N ILE A 47 4.51 3.32 15.49
CA ILE A 47 4.23 3.12 14.06
C ILE A 47 4.65 1.71 13.63
N VAL A 48 5.86 1.26 14.00
CA VAL A 48 6.35 -0.09 13.69
C VAL A 48 5.41 -1.15 14.24
N LYS A 49 5.03 -1.03 15.52
CA LYS A 49 4.09 -1.96 16.14
C LYS A 49 2.76 -2.02 15.40
N THR A 50 2.17 -0.84 15.10
CA THR A 50 0.89 -0.77 14.39
C THR A 50 0.99 -1.36 12.98
N PHE A 51 2.10 -1.12 12.29
CA PHE A 51 2.33 -1.67 10.96
C PHE A 51 2.43 -3.20 10.99
N ASP A 52 3.25 -3.73 11.89
CA ASP A 52 3.46 -5.16 12.06
C ASP A 52 2.14 -5.88 12.41
N GLU A 53 1.40 -5.37 13.40
CA GLU A 53 0.09 -5.89 13.79
C GLU A 53 -0.91 -5.84 12.64
N TYR A 54 -1.01 -4.71 11.93
CA TYR A 54 -1.97 -4.56 10.84
C TYR A 54 -1.74 -5.56 9.71
N VAL A 55 -0.49 -5.73 9.28
CA VAL A 55 -0.16 -6.68 8.19
C VAL A 55 -0.49 -8.12 8.58
N LYS A 56 -0.25 -8.49 9.84
CA LYS A 56 -0.52 -9.83 10.35
C LYS A 56 -2.01 -10.12 10.58
N GLU A 57 -2.75 -9.12 11.01
CA GLU A 57 -4.18 -9.26 11.32
C GLU A 57 -5.08 -9.12 10.08
N ASN A 58 -4.61 -8.38 9.04
CA ASN A 58 -5.41 -8.05 7.86
C ASN A 58 -4.71 -8.44 6.54
N PRO A 59 -4.17 -9.66 6.40
CA PRO A 59 -3.36 -10.03 5.23
C PRO A 59 -4.11 -9.94 3.90
N ALA A 60 -5.38 -10.30 3.87
CA ALA A 60 -6.18 -10.23 2.66
C ALA A 60 -6.39 -8.78 2.20
N ASP A 61 -6.58 -7.84 3.13
CA ASP A 61 -6.77 -6.42 2.79
C ASP A 61 -5.45 -5.79 2.33
N VAL A 62 -4.33 -6.18 2.94
CA VAL A 62 -2.99 -5.77 2.49
C VAL A 62 -2.73 -6.24 1.06
N LEU A 63 -3.04 -7.50 0.73
CA LEU A 63 -2.92 -8.03 -0.63
C LEU A 63 -3.81 -7.28 -1.64
N ARG A 64 -5.02 -6.88 -1.24
CA ARG A 64 -5.93 -6.09 -2.07
C ARG A 64 -5.46 -4.67 -2.35
N CYS A 65 -4.57 -4.12 -1.52
CA CYS A 65 -3.95 -2.82 -1.76
C CYS A 65 -2.88 -2.85 -2.85
N LEU A 66 -2.41 -4.04 -3.26
CA LEU A 66 -1.40 -4.20 -4.29
C LEU A 66 -1.99 -3.96 -5.68
N ARG A 67 -1.17 -3.46 -6.59
CA ARG A 67 -1.53 -3.42 -8.02
C ARG A 67 -1.62 -4.84 -8.57
N PRO A 68 -2.41 -5.06 -9.64
CA PRO A 68 -2.55 -6.39 -10.24
C PRO A 68 -1.21 -7.06 -10.57
N GLU A 69 -0.24 -6.30 -11.10
CA GLU A 69 1.09 -6.81 -11.45
C GLU A 69 1.89 -7.23 -10.22
N GLU A 70 1.78 -6.47 -9.12
CA GLU A 70 2.46 -6.75 -7.86
C GLU A 70 1.78 -7.90 -7.11
N LEU A 71 0.47 -8.05 -7.23
CA LEU A 71 -0.25 -9.20 -6.69
C LEU A 71 0.15 -10.50 -7.41
N ILE A 72 0.29 -10.47 -8.75
CA ILE A 72 0.82 -11.60 -9.52
C ILE A 72 2.26 -11.93 -9.13
N LEU A 73 3.08 -10.89 -8.90
CA LEU A 73 4.45 -11.08 -8.44
C LEU A 73 4.50 -11.74 -7.06
N MET A 74 3.67 -11.29 -6.13
CA MET A 74 3.53 -11.89 -4.79
C MET A 74 3.10 -13.35 -4.89
N ASP A 75 2.11 -13.67 -5.71
CA ASP A 75 1.65 -15.04 -5.97
C ASP A 75 2.78 -15.92 -6.50
N ASN A 76 3.56 -15.42 -7.46
CA ASN A 76 4.70 -16.15 -8.01
C ASN A 76 5.78 -16.42 -6.94
N ILE A 77 6.06 -15.48 -6.05
CA ILE A 77 7.01 -15.70 -4.95
C ILE A 77 6.46 -16.78 -3.99
N LEU A 78 5.19 -16.66 -3.61
CA LEU A 78 4.56 -17.63 -2.69
C LEU A 78 4.53 -19.05 -3.27
N LYS A 79 4.32 -19.21 -4.58
CA LYS A 79 4.38 -20.50 -5.27
C LYS A 79 5.76 -21.15 -5.30
N GLN A 80 6.83 -20.37 -5.19
CA GLN A 80 8.19 -20.92 -5.05
C GLN A 80 8.45 -21.56 -3.67
N GLY A 81 7.56 -21.32 -2.70
CA GLY A 81 7.72 -21.80 -1.34
C GLY A 81 8.62 -20.90 -0.49
N ARG A 82 8.85 -21.32 0.75
CA ARG A 82 9.72 -20.58 1.68
C ARG A 82 11.13 -20.44 1.12
N GLY A 83 11.67 -19.23 1.21
CA GLY A 83 12.99 -18.91 0.67
C GLY A 83 13.06 -18.82 -0.84
N GLY A 84 11.93 -19.04 -1.52
CA GLY A 84 11.83 -18.83 -2.96
C GLY A 84 11.89 -17.35 -3.34
N HIS A 85 12.26 -17.09 -4.58
CA HIS A 85 12.36 -15.73 -5.10
C HIS A 85 11.89 -15.65 -6.55
N VAL A 86 11.62 -14.44 -6.99
CA VAL A 86 11.36 -14.13 -8.39
C VAL A 86 12.38 -13.11 -8.85
N THR A 87 13.01 -13.38 -9.99
CA THR A 87 13.95 -12.46 -10.62
C THR A 87 13.24 -11.58 -11.63
N VAL A 88 13.35 -10.27 -11.48
CA VAL A 88 12.79 -9.27 -12.39
C VAL A 88 13.89 -8.48 -13.08
N LYS A 89 13.63 -8.03 -14.32
CA LYS A 89 14.51 -7.12 -15.04
C LYS A 89 14.02 -5.69 -14.84
N GLY A 90 14.92 -4.84 -14.35
CA GLY A 90 14.64 -3.42 -14.15
C GLY A 90 13.95 -3.09 -12.82
N ILE A 91 14.02 -1.80 -12.48
CA ILE A 91 13.49 -1.24 -11.24
C ILE A 91 12.11 -0.65 -11.57
N GLY A 92 11.06 -1.10 -10.92
CA GLY A 92 9.76 -0.43 -11.05
C GLY A 92 8.50 -1.29 -10.99
N LEU A 93 8.62 -2.59 -11.13
CA LEU A 93 7.46 -3.51 -11.16
C LEU A 93 6.91 -3.84 -9.75
N PHE A 94 7.58 -3.42 -8.67
CA PHE A 94 7.25 -3.79 -7.28
C PHE A 94 7.36 -2.62 -6.30
N ASN A 95 7.07 -1.42 -6.77
CA ASN A 95 7.21 -0.19 -5.98
C ASN A 95 6.32 -0.15 -4.73
N GLN A 96 5.08 -0.65 -4.81
CA GLN A 96 4.21 -0.73 -3.63
C GLN A 96 4.70 -1.79 -2.64
N LEU A 97 5.09 -2.97 -3.13
CA LEU A 97 5.67 -4.02 -2.29
C LEU A 97 6.88 -3.52 -1.51
N GLN A 98 7.75 -2.73 -2.15
CA GLN A 98 8.90 -2.11 -1.48
C GLN A 98 8.48 -1.04 -0.47
N LYS A 99 7.56 -0.13 -0.85
CA LYS A 99 7.09 0.94 0.05
C LYS A 99 6.33 0.39 1.27
N MET A 100 5.69 -0.74 1.10
CA MET A 100 4.99 -1.44 2.18
C MET A 100 5.93 -2.39 2.95
N ASN A 101 7.22 -2.44 2.60
CA ASN A 101 8.23 -3.34 3.20
C ASN A 101 7.87 -4.83 3.17
N LEU A 102 7.01 -5.24 2.24
CA LEU A 102 6.54 -6.63 2.15
C LEU A 102 7.58 -7.56 1.53
N VAL A 103 8.57 -7.03 0.84
CA VAL A 103 9.60 -7.80 0.14
C VAL A 103 11.00 -7.28 0.44
N VAL A 104 11.97 -8.20 0.39
CA VAL A 104 13.40 -7.90 0.42
C VAL A 104 13.94 -8.09 -0.99
N SER A 105 14.69 -7.12 -1.50
CA SER A 105 15.23 -7.17 -2.85
C SER A 105 16.76 -7.20 -2.86
N TYR A 106 17.30 -8.00 -3.75
CA TYR A 106 18.74 -8.10 -4.04
C TYR A 106 18.99 -7.74 -5.50
N GLU A 107 19.81 -6.72 -5.72
CA GLU A 107 20.15 -6.26 -7.06
C GLU A 107 21.46 -6.88 -7.54
N ASP A 108 21.43 -7.61 -8.67
CA ASP A 108 22.62 -7.98 -9.42
C ASP A 108 22.91 -6.91 -10.49
N LYS A 109 23.86 -6.03 -10.19
CA LYS A 109 24.24 -4.94 -11.09
C LYS A 109 24.85 -5.43 -12.40
N ASN A 110 25.49 -6.60 -12.41
CA ASN A 110 26.13 -7.14 -13.60
C ASN A 110 25.10 -7.72 -14.57
N ALA A 111 24.08 -8.39 -14.03
CA ALA A 111 23.01 -8.97 -14.82
C ALA A 111 21.85 -7.97 -15.08
N ASN A 112 21.85 -6.82 -14.43
CA ASN A 112 20.73 -5.86 -14.43
C ASN A 112 19.39 -6.51 -14.05
N THR A 113 19.45 -7.34 -13.02
CA THR A 113 18.31 -8.07 -12.49
C THR A 113 18.16 -7.81 -11.00
N THR A 114 16.95 -7.99 -10.50
CA THR A 114 16.64 -7.88 -9.07
C THR A 114 15.91 -9.14 -8.63
N ASP A 115 16.46 -9.84 -7.68
CA ASP A 115 15.82 -10.95 -7.00
C ASP A 115 14.98 -10.43 -5.86
N ILE A 116 13.72 -10.86 -5.81
CA ILE A 116 12.73 -10.41 -4.86
C ILE A 116 12.32 -11.59 -3.99
N TYR A 117 12.46 -11.42 -2.69
CA TYR A 117 12.19 -12.43 -1.67
C TYR A 117 11.10 -11.95 -0.71
N LEU A 118 10.41 -12.92 -0.13
CA LEU A 118 9.51 -12.71 1.00
C LEU A 118 10.17 -13.26 2.26
N ILE A 119 10.14 -12.52 3.37
CA ILE A 119 10.61 -13.05 4.66
C ILE A 119 9.70 -14.17 5.13
N ASP A 120 10.25 -15.13 5.88
CA ASP A 120 9.55 -16.34 6.32
C ASP A 120 8.27 -16.06 7.11
N GLU A 121 8.29 -15.00 7.91
CA GLU A 121 7.13 -14.57 8.68
C GLU A 121 5.99 -14.11 7.78
N LEU A 122 6.27 -13.26 6.78
CA LEU A 122 5.26 -12.78 5.83
C LEU A 122 4.80 -13.88 4.87
N TYR A 123 5.68 -14.84 4.54
CA TYR A 123 5.28 -16.02 3.79
C TYR A 123 4.15 -16.77 4.51
N ALA A 124 4.32 -17.01 5.82
CA ALA A 124 3.31 -17.69 6.62
C ALA A 124 1.98 -16.89 6.73
N VAL A 125 2.08 -15.56 6.72
CA VAL A 125 0.94 -14.64 6.79
C VAL A 125 0.15 -14.62 5.47
N PHE A 126 0.82 -14.52 4.33
CA PHE A 126 0.14 -14.30 3.04
C PHE A 126 -0.25 -15.58 2.30
N ALA A 127 0.51 -16.66 2.43
CA ALA A 127 0.26 -17.90 1.71
C ALA A 127 -1.18 -18.45 1.84
N PRO A 128 -1.84 -18.39 3.00
CA PRO A 128 -3.22 -18.89 3.13
C PRO A 128 -4.27 -18.00 2.44
N HIS A 129 -3.93 -16.76 2.06
CA HIS A 129 -4.90 -15.75 1.62
C HIS A 129 -4.80 -15.42 0.12
N ILE A 130 -3.65 -15.66 -0.53
CA ILE A 130 -3.37 -15.20 -1.88
C ILE A 130 -4.35 -15.74 -2.91
N ASP A 131 -4.64 -17.04 -2.89
CA ASP A 131 -5.55 -17.67 -3.84
C ASP A 131 -6.97 -17.10 -3.74
N ASN A 132 -7.42 -16.83 -2.52
CA ASN A 132 -8.75 -16.24 -2.30
C ASN A 132 -8.81 -14.81 -2.84
N VAL A 133 -7.77 -14.02 -2.64
CA VAL A 133 -7.72 -12.63 -3.13
C VAL A 133 -7.67 -12.59 -4.66
N ILE A 134 -6.91 -13.48 -5.31
CA ILE A 134 -6.84 -13.56 -6.76
C ILE A 134 -8.16 -14.05 -7.37
N SER A 135 -8.81 -15.03 -6.73
CA SER A 135 -10.08 -15.59 -7.21
C SER A 135 -11.27 -14.67 -6.98
N ASN A 136 -11.18 -13.76 -6.01
CA ASN A 136 -12.23 -12.82 -5.64
C ASN A 136 -11.68 -11.37 -5.68
N PRO A 137 -11.33 -10.86 -6.87
CA PRO A 137 -10.90 -9.48 -6.98
C PRO A 137 -12.06 -8.56 -6.58
N ILE A 138 -11.76 -7.46 -5.88
CA ILE A 138 -12.78 -6.45 -5.61
C ILE A 138 -13.14 -5.80 -6.94
N ASP A 139 -14.38 -6.00 -7.38
CA ASP A 139 -14.91 -5.31 -8.54
C ASP A 139 -15.33 -3.88 -8.13
N TYR A 140 -14.43 -2.95 -8.29
CA TYR A 140 -14.71 -1.52 -8.04
C TYR A 140 -15.78 -0.94 -8.98
N SER A 141 -16.16 -1.66 -10.04
CA SER A 141 -17.19 -1.20 -10.98
C SER A 141 -18.62 -1.35 -10.42
N THR A 142 -18.80 -2.25 -9.46
CA THR A 142 -20.10 -2.50 -8.81
C THR A 142 -20.29 -1.73 -7.51
N GLU A 143 -19.25 -1.14 -6.94
CA GLU A 143 -19.43 -0.19 -5.85
C GLU A 143 -20.13 1.06 -6.39
N LYS A 144 -21.44 1.08 -6.22
CA LYS A 144 -22.21 2.34 -6.18
C LYS A 144 -21.48 3.26 -5.21
N SER A 145 -20.60 4.11 -5.77
CA SER A 145 -19.92 5.19 -5.10
C SER A 145 -19.72 4.95 -3.60
N MET A 146 -18.58 4.42 -3.21
CA MET A 146 -18.01 4.92 -1.97
C MET A 146 -17.94 6.43 -2.18
N LYS A 147 -18.94 7.14 -1.63
CA LYS A 147 -18.90 8.59 -1.54
C LYS A 147 -17.60 8.86 -0.78
N THR A 148 -16.59 9.29 -1.48
CA THR A 148 -15.40 9.76 -0.80
C THR A 148 -15.87 10.80 0.21
N PRO A 149 -15.19 10.98 1.34
CA PRO A 149 -15.54 12.05 2.27
C PRO A 149 -15.67 13.41 1.60
N LEU A 150 -14.99 13.61 0.46
CA LEU A 150 -15.07 14.80 -0.37
C LEU A 150 -16.44 14.89 -1.08
N ASP A 151 -16.93 13.79 -1.65
CA ASP A 151 -18.22 13.76 -2.35
C ASP A 151 -19.39 13.99 -1.39
N SER A 152 -19.28 13.48 -0.16
CA SER A 152 -20.29 13.74 0.87
C SER A 152 -20.29 15.21 1.33
N VAL A 153 -19.12 15.83 1.42
CA VAL A 153 -19.00 17.26 1.77
C VAL A 153 -19.56 18.15 0.64
N LEU A 154 -19.23 17.83 -0.61
CA LEU A 154 -19.75 18.57 -1.76
C LEU A 154 -21.27 18.44 -1.88
N PHE A 155 -21.83 17.26 -1.59
CA PHE A 155 -23.27 17.03 -1.59
C PHE A 155 -23.98 17.80 -0.47
N GLU A 156 -23.40 17.83 0.75
CA GLU A 156 -23.96 18.62 1.86
C GLU A 156 -23.92 20.12 1.58
N VAL A 157 -22.87 20.65 0.99
CA VAL A 157 -22.77 22.05 0.60
C VAL A 157 -23.82 22.40 -0.47
N SER A 158 -23.99 21.54 -1.46
CA SER A 158 -24.97 21.72 -2.52
C SER A 158 -26.40 21.67 -1.97
N SER A 159 -26.69 20.73 -1.07
CA SER A 159 -28.04 20.62 -0.45
C SER A 159 -28.37 21.77 0.48
N LYS A 160 -27.37 22.29 1.23
CA LYS A 160 -27.56 23.47 2.09
C LYS A 160 -27.83 24.75 1.28
N CYS A 161 -27.19 24.89 0.11
CA CYS A 161 -27.48 26.01 -0.79
C CYS A 161 -28.90 25.97 -1.35
N GLN A 162 -29.49 24.78 -1.57
CA GLN A 162 -30.85 24.65 -2.06
C GLN A 162 -31.91 24.89 -0.98
N THR A 163 -31.63 24.58 0.29
CA THR A 163 -32.59 24.71 1.40
C THR A 163 -32.70 26.14 1.93
N ASN A 164 -31.74 27.03 1.65
CA ASN A 164 -31.74 28.40 2.17
C ASN A 164 -32.49 29.41 1.28
N GLY A 165 -33.27 28.97 0.28
CA GLY A 165 -34.25 29.79 -0.45
C GLY A 165 -33.68 31.06 -1.10
N ARG A 166 -32.36 31.26 -1.09
CA ARG A 166 -31.73 32.36 -1.81
C ARG A 166 -31.59 31.95 -3.26
N LYS A 167 -32.50 32.50 -4.09
CA LYS A 167 -32.29 32.48 -5.52
C LYS A 167 -30.86 32.89 -5.81
N ALA A 168 -30.13 32.07 -6.53
CA ALA A 168 -28.86 32.44 -7.14
C ALA A 168 -29.20 33.48 -8.23
N THR A 169 -29.44 34.68 -7.81
CA THR A 169 -29.52 35.83 -8.70
C THR A 169 -28.16 36.48 -8.62
N ASN A 170 -27.53 36.53 -9.78
CA ASN A 170 -26.37 37.41 -10.07
C ASN A 170 -25.00 36.95 -9.62
N PHE A 171 -24.56 35.79 -10.13
CA PHE A 171 -23.17 35.63 -10.51
C PHE A 171 -23.01 36.12 -11.97
N GLY A 172 -23.02 37.43 -12.16
CA GLY A 172 -22.95 37.95 -13.52
C GLY A 172 -22.59 39.43 -13.67
N GLU A 173 -22.35 40.12 -12.57
CA GLU A 173 -21.89 41.51 -12.69
C GLU A 173 -20.77 41.78 -11.71
N CYS A 174 -19.55 41.50 -12.16
CA CYS A 174 -18.35 42.18 -11.68
C CYS A 174 -18.20 43.45 -12.54
N PRO A 175 -18.40 44.65 -12.02
CA PRO A 175 -18.12 45.86 -12.81
C PRO A 175 -16.63 45.99 -12.91
N LEU A 176 -16.12 45.76 -14.11
CA LEU A 176 -14.81 46.30 -14.53
C LEU A 176 -14.93 47.83 -14.49
N LYS A 177 -14.39 48.45 -13.47
CA LYS A 177 -14.11 49.86 -13.47
C LYS A 177 -12.85 50.09 -14.26
N SER A 178 -13.06 50.79 -15.34
CA SER A 178 -12.06 51.55 -16.09
C SER A 178 -11.21 52.46 -15.22
#